data_86f4d718c656a1291abd259239c502f8
#
_entry.id   86f4d718c656a1291abd259239c502f8
#
_cell.length_a   1.000
_cell.length_b   1.000
_cell.length_c   1.000
_cell.angle_alpha   90.00
_cell.angle_beta   90.00
_cell.angle_gamma   90.00
#
_symmetry.space_group_name_H-M   'P 1'
#
loop_
_entity.id
_entity.type
_entity.pdbx_description
1 polymer ?
#
loop_
_entity_poly.entity_id
_entity_poly.type
_entity_poly.pdbx_seq_one_letter_code
_entity_poly.pdbx_strand_id
1 'polypeptide(L)'
;MPEEEKTVGTKTNFQELPDAPPRRKIRFTVTGKLGIFFVVFWILMVFIGPYISPYNEADILDESLFIVPGGDEYPDTDYQPPSNVAYLGTDYLGRDTLSRILYGARTTIGISFAATLLAYLLGVTLGIAAAVGSEWLDMSLSRINDAFLSIPTIMMGLVVIAAVGSTIPILIVMTGFIYATSVFRVARSLGQDVMVSDFVEAAKVRGEGLWWIITREILPNVVMPLATDFGLRFVWIILFI
;
A
#
# COMPACT_ATOMS: atom_id res chain seq x y z
N MET A 1 -49.00 -11.05 70.62
CA MET A 1 -47.59 -11.06 70.19
C MET A 1 -47.60 -10.96 68.67
N PRO A 2 -47.26 -9.79 68.09
CA PRO A 2 -47.14 -9.67 66.65
C PRO A 2 -45.70 -9.98 66.20
N GLU A 3 -45.58 -10.77 65.15
CA GLU A 3 -44.33 -11.14 64.47
C GLU A 3 -43.71 -9.92 63.75
N GLU A 4 -42.42 -9.67 64.00
CA GLU A 4 -41.64 -8.66 63.35
C GLU A 4 -41.30 -9.12 61.92
N GLU A 5 -41.86 -8.41 60.95
CA GLU A 5 -41.53 -8.51 59.53
C GLU A 5 -40.15 -7.93 59.26
N LYS A 6 -39.15 -8.82 59.17
CA LYS A 6 -37.77 -8.45 58.77
C LYS A 6 -37.75 -8.09 57.26
N THR A 7 -37.81 -6.81 56.96
CA THR A 7 -37.49 -6.29 55.63
C THR A 7 -36.03 -6.49 55.31
N VAL A 8 -35.73 -7.51 54.51
CA VAL A 8 -34.42 -7.76 53.91
C VAL A 8 -34.19 -6.72 52.82
N GLY A 9 -33.58 -5.62 53.22
CA GLY A 9 -33.07 -4.62 52.27
C GLY A 9 -31.89 -5.14 51.50
N THR A 10 -32.14 -5.74 50.31
CA THR A 10 -31.07 -6.09 49.37
C THR A 10 -30.46 -4.81 48.85
N LYS A 11 -29.35 -4.35 49.49
CA LYS A 11 -28.48 -3.35 48.88
C LYS A 11 -27.82 -3.99 47.64
N THR A 12 -28.37 -3.74 46.48
CA THR A 12 -27.71 -3.99 45.21
C THR A 12 -26.45 -3.13 45.22
N ASN A 13 -25.32 -3.75 45.51
CA ASN A 13 -24.01 -3.15 45.24
C ASN A 13 -23.94 -2.96 43.72
N PHE A 14 -24.19 -1.76 43.26
CA PHE A 14 -23.73 -1.35 41.92
C PHE A 14 -22.21 -1.47 41.95
N GLN A 15 -21.71 -2.58 41.41
CA GLN A 15 -20.31 -2.81 41.18
C GLN A 15 -19.83 -1.63 40.33
N GLU A 16 -18.99 -0.80 40.89
CA GLU A 16 -18.36 0.31 40.15
C GLU A 16 -17.79 -0.28 38.86
N LEU A 17 -18.26 0.21 37.73
CA LEU A 17 -17.73 -0.18 36.42
C LEU A 17 -16.20 0.05 36.48
N PRO A 18 -15.39 -0.95 36.12
CA PRO A 18 -13.94 -0.79 36.15
C PRO A 18 -13.57 0.44 35.31
N ASP A 19 -12.74 1.29 35.91
CA ASP A 19 -12.22 2.49 35.24
C ASP A 19 -11.79 2.19 33.83
N ALA A 20 -12.18 3.03 32.87
CA ALA A 20 -11.79 2.88 31.47
C ALA A 20 -10.28 2.68 31.37
N PRO A 21 -9.80 1.67 30.65
CA PRO A 21 -8.39 1.37 30.58
C PRO A 21 -7.60 2.61 30.13
N PRO A 22 -6.46 2.91 30.78
CA PRO A 22 -5.68 4.11 30.48
C PRO A 22 -5.31 4.09 28.98
N ARG A 23 -5.51 5.24 28.30
CA ARG A 23 -5.14 5.39 26.89
C ARG A 23 -3.68 4.99 26.71
N ARG A 24 -3.44 3.87 26.01
CA ARG A 24 -2.09 3.39 25.71
C ARG A 24 -1.37 4.46 24.89
N LYS A 25 -0.33 5.07 25.46
CA LYS A 25 0.60 5.92 24.71
C LYS A 25 1.30 5.03 23.68
N ILE A 26 1.16 5.39 22.41
CA ILE A 26 1.85 4.69 21.31
C ILE A 26 3.35 4.85 21.53
N ARG A 27 4.03 3.77 21.90
CA ARG A 27 5.49 3.73 22.01
C ARG A 27 6.03 3.09 20.74
N PHE A 28 6.64 3.89 19.88
CA PHE A 28 7.32 3.36 18.72
C PHE A 28 8.56 2.57 19.15
N THR A 29 8.66 1.34 18.66
CA THR A 29 9.88 0.54 18.77
C THR A 29 11.02 1.17 17.96
N VAL A 30 12.28 0.78 18.20
CA VAL A 30 13.42 1.26 17.41
C VAL A 30 13.21 0.96 15.92
N THR A 31 12.75 -0.24 15.60
CA THR A 31 12.41 -0.65 14.22
C THR A 31 11.32 0.24 13.60
N GLY A 32 10.28 0.59 14.37
CA GLY A 32 9.23 1.50 13.90
C GLY A 32 9.75 2.91 13.60
N LYS A 33 10.66 3.43 14.41
CA LYS A 33 11.30 4.74 14.18
C LYS A 33 12.17 4.72 12.92
N LEU A 34 12.95 3.65 12.71
CA LEU A 34 13.75 3.46 11.49
C LEU A 34 12.85 3.36 10.25
N GLY A 35 11.76 2.61 10.33
CA GLY A 35 10.80 2.51 9.23
C GLY A 35 10.19 3.87 8.86
N ILE A 36 9.76 4.64 9.86
CA ILE A 36 9.24 6.01 9.64
C ILE A 36 10.32 6.90 9.02
N PHE A 37 11.56 6.83 9.50
CA PHE A 37 12.67 7.61 8.94
C PHE A 37 12.86 7.32 7.45
N PHE A 38 12.94 6.05 7.03
CA PHE A 38 13.10 5.71 5.63
C PHE A 38 11.89 6.11 4.76
N VAL A 39 10.68 5.94 5.26
CA VAL A 39 9.48 6.38 4.54
C VAL A 39 9.49 7.90 4.34
N VAL A 40 9.77 8.67 5.38
CA VAL A 40 9.85 10.13 5.30
C VAL A 40 10.99 10.56 4.38
N PHE A 41 12.16 9.92 4.49
CA PHE A 41 13.31 10.18 3.61
C PHE A 41 12.94 10.02 2.14
N TRP A 42 12.33 8.90 1.75
CA TRP A 42 11.95 8.66 0.36
C TRP A 42 10.82 9.56 -0.12
N ILE A 43 9.85 9.89 0.74
CA ILE A 43 8.82 10.89 0.42
C ILE A 43 9.48 12.26 0.14
N LEU A 44 10.44 12.67 0.97
CA LEU A 44 11.19 13.91 0.73
C LEU A 44 11.96 13.85 -0.60
N MET A 45 12.60 12.71 -0.92
CA MET A 45 13.33 12.53 -2.18
C MET A 45 12.42 12.63 -3.41
N VAL A 46 11.17 12.19 -3.32
CA VAL A 46 10.19 12.38 -4.42
C VAL A 46 9.99 13.86 -4.79
N PHE A 47 9.98 14.74 -3.79
CA PHE A 47 9.76 16.18 -4.01
C PHE A 47 11.06 16.96 -4.23
N ILE A 48 12.11 16.66 -3.47
CA ILE A 48 13.35 17.43 -3.43
C ILE A 48 14.38 16.86 -4.42
N GLY A 49 14.36 15.56 -4.70
CA GLY A 49 15.35 14.86 -5.52
C GLY A 49 15.66 15.54 -6.84
N PRO A 50 14.67 15.90 -7.68
CA PRO A 50 14.92 16.61 -8.94
C PRO A 50 15.60 17.98 -8.81
N TYR A 51 15.45 18.66 -7.66
CA TYR A 51 16.05 19.99 -7.42
C TYR A 51 17.49 19.92 -6.90
N ILE A 52 17.87 18.81 -6.25
CA ILE A 52 19.23 18.61 -5.76
C ILE A 52 20.08 17.76 -6.71
N SER A 53 19.46 17.23 -7.77
CA SER A 53 20.16 16.46 -8.81
C SER A 53 21.19 17.31 -9.53
N PRO A 54 22.44 16.86 -9.68
CA PRO A 54 23.47 17.60 -10.41
C PRO A 54 23.14 17.80 -11.88
N TYR A 55 22.50 16.82 -12.52
CA TYR A 55 22.14 16.79 -13.94
C TYR A 55 20.68 16.38 -14.12
N ASN A 56 20.11 16.56 -15.33
CA ASN A 56 18.82 15.97 -15.67
C ASN A 56 18.94 14.45 -15.85
N GLU A 57 17.83 13.73 -15.65
CA GLU A 57 17.84 12.26 -15.73
C GLU A 57 18.19 11.71 -17.12
N ALA A 58 17.95 12.50 -18.17
CA ALA A 58 18.18 12.11 -19.56
C ALA A 58 19.49 12.66 -20.14
N ASP A 59 20.18 13.56 -19.44
CA ASP A 59 21.40 14.17 -19.93
C ASP A 59 22.54 13.15 -20.00
N ILE A 60 23.12 13.00 -21.20
CA ILE A 60 24.36 12.26 -21.43
C ILE A 60 25.50 13.21 -21.09
N LEU A 61 26.41 12.80 -20.24
CA LEU A 61 27.53 13.63 -19.84
C LEU A 61 28.53 13.77 -20.99
N ASP A 62 29.09 14.97 -21.13
CA ASP A 62 30.09 15.27 -22.17
C ASP A 62 31.42 14.54 -21.85
N GLU A 63 32.02 13.92 -22.86
CA GLU A 63 33.31 13.21 -22.77
C GLU A 63 34.42 14.13 -22.24
N SER A 64 34.38 15.41 -22.56
CA SER A 64 35.36 16.41 -22.11
C SER A 64 35.40 16.60 -20.58
N LEU A 65 34.33 16.19 -19.85
CA LEU A 65 34.27 16.22 -18.39
C LEU A 65 35.12 15.13 -17.72
N PHE A 66 35.49 14.06 -18.46
CA PHE A 66 36.27 12.94 -17.98
C PHE A 66 37.72 12.98 -18.46
N ILE A 67 38.34 14.15 -18.44
CA ILE A 67 39.74 14.35 -18.92
C ILE A 67 40.70 13.47 -18.12
N VAL A 68 41.39 12.59 -18.81
CA VAL A 68 42.52 11.82 -18.26
C VAL A 68 43.77 12.67 -18.43
N PRO A 69 44.48 13.06 -17.35
CA PRO A 69 45.74 13.80 -17.48
C PRO A 69 46.76 13.00 -18.30
N GLY A 70 47.11 13.48 -19.50
CA GLY A 70 48.10 12.87 -20.41
C GLY A 70 47.53 11.89 -21.45
N GLY A 71 46.21 11.78 -21.58
CA GLY A 71 45.56 11.00 -22.64
C GLY A 71 45.15 11.88 -23.83
N ASP A 72 45.47 11.43 -25.05
CA ASP A 72 45.09 12.10 -26.29
C ASP A 72 43.68 11.70 -26.76
N GLU A 73 43.02 10.80 -26.06
CA GLU A 73 41.69 10.24 -26.37
C GLU A 73 40.73 10.48 -25.23
N TYR A 74 39.54 11.03 -25.55
CA TYR A 74 38.48 11.19 -24.58
C TYR A 74 37.90 9.81 -24.26
N PRO A 75 37.78 9.43 -22.95
CA PRO A 75 37.20 8.15 -22.60
C PRO A 75 35.70 8.15 -22.91
N ASP A 76 35.17 7.01 -23.36
CA ASP A 76 33.73 6.81 -23.46
C ASP A 76 33.07 7.19 -22.13
N THR A 77 31.89 7.83 -22.21
CA THR A 77 31.17 8.28 -21.01
C THR A 77 30.38 7.16 -20.33
N ASP A 78 30.18 6.03 -21.00
CA ASP A 78 29.47 4.89 -20.47
C ASP A 78 30.27 4.12 -19.42
N TYR A 79 29.59 3.66 -18.38
CA TYR A 79 30.16 2.90 -17.26
C TYR A 79 31.36 3.56 -16.57
N GLN A 80 31.47 4.87 -16.57
CA GLN A 80 32.54 5.56 -15.85
C GLN A 80 32.44 5.31 -14.34
N PRO A 81 33.57 5.07 -13.65
CA PRO A 81 33.53 4.89 -12.20
C PRO A 81 33.16 6.16 -11.44
N PRO A 82 32.82 6.05 -10.14
CA PRO A 82 32.57 7.22 -9.31
C PRO A 82 33.70 8.26 -9.37
N SER A 83 33.33 9.52 -9.62
CA SER A 83 34.27 10.63 -9.78
C SER A 83 33.68 11.94 -9.23
N ASN A 84 34.45 13.03 -9.29
CA ASN A 84 33.94 14.35 -8.92
C ASN A 84 32.88 14.89 -9.92
N VAL A 85 32.81 14.32 -11.12
CA VAL A 85 31.82 14.65 -12.16
C VAL A 85 30.55 13.84 -11.95
N ALA A 86 30.67 12.54 -11.75
CA ALA A 86 29.57 11.63 -11.50
C ALA A 86 29.83 10.87 -10.19
N TYR A 87 29.18 11.30 -9.09
CA TYR A 87 29.41 10.76 -7.73
C TYR A 87 29.19 9.26 -7.60
N LEU A 88 28.24 8.69 -8.33
CA LEU A 88 27.96 7.26 -8.39
C LEU A 88 28.35 6.64 -9.74
N GLY A 89 29.18 7.34 -10.53
CA GLY A 89 29.51 6.91 -11.86
C GLY A 89 28.38 7.12 -12.87
N THR A 90 28.61 6.63 -14.10
CA THR A 90 27.65 6.73 -15.19
C THR A 90 27.02 5.38 -15.51
N ASP A 91 25.89 5.42 -16.19
CA ASP A 91 25.22 4.24 -16.72
C ASP A 91 25.75 3.85 -18.11
N TYR A 92 25.14 2.83 -18.71
CA TYR A 92 25.47 2.33 -20.05
C TYR A 92 25.23 3.32 -21.22
N LEU A 93 24.63 4.47 -20.96
CA LEU A 93 24.44 5.56 -21.90
C LEU A 93 25.21 6.82 -21.51
N GLY A 94 26.14 6.75 -20.57
CA GLY A 94 26.92 7.90 -20.11
C GLY A 94 26.13 8.91 -19.26
N ARG A 95 24.98 8.51 -18.67
CA ARG A 95 24.17 9.39 -17.82
C ARG A 95 24.55 9.26 -16.37
N ASP A 96 24.49 10.34 -15.58
CA ASP A 96 24.79 10.31 -14.15
C ASP A 96 23.83 9.41 -13.35
N THR A 97 24.39 8.39 -12.71
CA THR A 97 23.62 7.41 -11.94
C THR A 97 22.93 8.03 -10.73
N LEU A 98 23.56 8.99 -10.04
CA LEU A 98 22.94 9.68 -8.89
C LEU A 98 21.72 10.48 -9.32
N SER A 99 21.82 11.25 -10.40
CA SER A 99 20.71 12.01 -10.96
C SER A 99 19.55 11.10 -11.32
N ARG A 100 19.81 9.97 -11.96
CA ARG A 100 18.78 8.98 -12.31
C ARG A 100 18.09 8.38 -11.10
N ILE A 101 18.81 8.11 -10.01
CA ILE A 101 18.21 7.62 -8.75
C ILE A 101 17.28 8.69 -8.16
N LEU A 102 17.71 9.95 -8.13
CA LEU A 102 16.94 11.05 -7.55
C LEU A 102 15.65 11.34 -8.35
N TYR A 103 15.74 11.38 -9.67
CA TYR A 103 14.56 11.53 -10.54
C TYR A 103 13.68 10.26 -10.53
N GLY A 104 14.31 9.08 -10.60
CA GLY A 104 13.62 7.80 -10.60
C GLY A 104 12.79 7.56 -9.34
N ALA A 105 13.21 8.08 -8.19
CA ALA A 105 12.41 8.01 -6.96
C ALA A 105 11.01 8.61 -7.16
N ARG A 106 10.90 9.78 -7.83
CA ARG A 106 9.62 10.43 -8.11
C ARG A 106 8.74 9.58 -9.02
N THR A 107 9.32 9.05 -10.10
CA THR A 107 8.58 8.29 -11.11
C THR A 107 8.14 6.94 -10.54
N THR A 108 9.08 6.17 -9.96
CA THR A 108 8.80 4.82 -9.45
C THR A 108 7.81 4.87 -8.28
N ILE A 109 8.04 5.72 -7.28
CA ILE A 109 7.16 5.82 -6.11
C ILE A 109 5.79 6.36 -6.52
N GLY A 110 5.75 7.36 -7.43
CA GLY A 110 4.51 7.95 -7.91
C GLY A 110 3.63 6.95 -8.66
N ILE A 111 4.20 6.22 -9.61
CA ILE A 111 3.49 5.19 -10.38
C ILE A 111 3.00 4.07 -9.45
N SER A 112 3.88 3.56 -8.60
CA SER A 112 3.55 2.48 -7.66
C SER A 112 2.47 2.87 -6.66
N PHE A 113 2.51 4.11 -6.15
CA PHE A 113 1.49 4.62 -5.26
C PHE A 113 0.12 4.74 -5.93
N ALA A 114 0.08 5.29 -7.16
CA ALA A 114 -1.15 5.38 -7.95
C ALA A 114 -1.73 3.99 -8.28
N ALA A 115 -0.87 3.04 -8.66
CA ALA A 115 -1.27 1.65 -8.92
C ALA A 115 -1.80 0.97 -7.65
N THR A 116 -1.15 1.19 -6.50
CA THR A 116 -1.60 0.63 -5.21
C THR A 116 -2.95 1.21 -4.80
N LEU A 117 -3.16 2.52 -4.94
CA LEU A 117 -4.45 3.15 -4.67
C LEU A 117 -5.56 2.55 -5.55
N LEU A 118 -5.29 2.37 -6.83
CA LEU A 118 -6.25 1.75 -7.75
C LEU A 118 -6.54 0.30 -7.36
N ALA A 119 -5.52 -0.49 -7.00
CA ALA A 119 -5.68 -1.86 -6.53
C ALA A 119 -6.56 -1.93 -5.27
N TYR A 120 -6.37 -1.00 -4.33
CA TYR A 120 -7.19 -0.94 -3.12
C TYR A 120 -8.60 -0.43 -3.39
N LEU A 121 -8.77 0.55 -4.24
CA LEU A 121 -10.09 1.04 -4.63
C LEU A 121 -10.93 -0.10 -5.23
N LEU A 122 -10.37 -0.85 -6.16
CA LEU A 122 -11.06 -1.98 -6.79
C LEU A 122 -11.19 -3.19 -5.86
N GLY A 123 -10.07 -3.61 -5.27
CA GLY A 123 -10.02 -4.82 -4.44
C GLY A 123 -10.85 -4.72 -3.17
N VAL A 124 -10.78 -3.60 -2.43
CA VAL A 124 -11.55 -3.41 -1.20
C VAL A 124 -13.04 -3.27 -1.51
N THR A 125 -13.40 -2.47 -2.53
CA THR A 125 -14.82 -2.29 -2.86
C THR A 125 -15.47 -3.61 -3.30
N LEU A 126 -14.82 -4.36 -4.19
CA LEU A 126 -15.35 -5.64 -4.65
C LEU A 126 -15.28 -6.71 -3.55
N GLY A 127 -14.20 -6.74 -2.76
CA GLY A 127 -14.03 -7.70 -1.67
C GLY A 127 -15.07 -7.51 -0.54
N ILE A 128 -15.30 -6.27 -0.10
CA ILE A 128 -16.34 -5.98 0.89
C ILE A 128 -17.74 -6.23 0.30
N ALA A 129 -17.98 -5.86 -0.97
CA ALA A 129 -19.25 -6.17 -1.63
C ALA A 129 -19.54 -7.68 -1.69
N ALA A 130 -18.51 -8.50 -1.94
CA ALA A 130 -18.63 -9.96 -1.88
C ALA A 130 -18.91 -10.47 -0.46
N ALA A 131 -18.24 -9.91 0.56
CA ALA A 131 -18.41 -10.33 1.96
C ALA A 131 -19.80 -10.02 2.53
N VAL A 132 -20.43 -8.92 2.09
CA VAL A 132 -21.72 -8.43 2.61
C VAL A 132 -22.89 -8.84 1.73
N GLY A 133 -22.59 -9.15 0.47
CA GLY A 133 -23.61 -9.43 -0.55
C GLY A 133 -24.29 -10.79 -0.41
N SER A 134 -25.07 -11.14 -1.42
CA SER A 134 -25.69 -12.46 -1.50
C SER A 134 -24.63 -13.53 -1.80
N GLU A 135 -24.91 -14.77 -1.42
CA GLU A 135 -24.05 -15.93 -1.70
C GLU A 135 -23.72 -16.06 -3.21
N TRP A 136 -24.68 -15.74 -4.07
CA TRP A 136 -24.48 -15.75 -5.52
C TRP A 136 -23.47 -14.68 -5.96
N LEU A 137 -23.56 -13.46 -5.39
CA LEU A 137 -22.61 -12.38 -5.70
C LEU A 137 -21.20 -12.72 -5.23
N ASP A 138 -21.08 -13.23 -4.01
CA ASP A 138 -19.81 -13.70 -3.46
C ASP A 138 -19.18 -14.78 -4.33
N MET A 139 -19.95 -15.81 -4.67
CA MET A 139 -19.50 -16.90 -5.53
C MET A 139 -19.03 -16.40 -6.90
N SER A 140 -19.81 -15.51 -7.55
CA SER A 140 -19.49 -14.99 -8.87
C SER A 140 -18.21 -14.17 -8.88
N LEU A 141 -18.09 -13.20 -7.94
CA LEU A 141 -16.90 -12.35 -7.83
C LEU A 141 -15.66 -13.17 -7.48
N SER A 142 -15.78 -14.14 -6.60
CA SER A 142 -14.68 -15.03 -6.23
C SER A 142 -14.22 -15.89 -7.40
N ARG A 143 -15.13 -16.45 -8.19
CA ARG A 143 -14.78 -17.25 -9.39
C ARG A 143 -14.07 -16.42 -10.45
N ILE A 144 -14.57 -15.21 -10.71
CA ILE A 144 -13.90 -14.28 -11.65
C ILE A 144 -12.49 -13.95 -11.13
N ASN A 145 -12.37 -13.63 -9.85
CA ASN A 145 -11.08 -13.33 -9.23
C ASN A 145 -10.10 -14.51 -9.30
N ASP A 146 -10.56 -15.73 -9.04
CA ASP A 146 -9.74 -16.94 -9.12
C ASP A 146 -9.27 -17.21 -10.55
N ALA A 147 -10.09 -16.92 -11.56
CA ALA A 147 -9.69 -17.02 -12.97
C ALA A 147 -8.53 -16.07 -13.30
N PHE A 148 -8.53 -14.83 -12.80
CA PHE A 148 -7.39 -13.91 -12.97
C PHE A 148 -6.16 -14.38 -12.21
N LEU A 149 -6.30 -14.89 -10.99
CA LEU A 149 -5.19 -15.41 -10.18
C LEU A 149 -4.56 -16.69 -10.74
N SER A 150 -5.24 -17.40 -11.63
CA SER A 150 -4.68 -18.58 -12.31
C SER A 150 -3.56 -18.22 -13.31
N ILE A 151 -3.51 -16.97 -13.76
CA ILE A 151 -2.49 -16.47 -14.67
C ILE A 151 -1.32 -15.92 -13.85
N PRO A 152 -0.06 -16.37 -14.08
CA PRO A 152 1.09 -15.80 -13.40
C PRO A 152 1.17 -14.28 -13.63
N THR A 153 1.32 -13.53 -12.54
CA THR A 153 1.31 -12.04 -12.51
C THR A 153 2.25 -11.42 -13.54
N ILE A 154 3.50 -11.92 -13.61
CA ILE A 154 4.50 -11.43 -14.58
C ILE A 154 4.06 -11.69 -16.03
N MET A 155 3.48 -12.85 -16.30
CA MET A 155 3.00 -13.18 -17.66
C MET A 155 1.87 -12.25 -18.09
N MET A 156 0.93 -11.96 -17.19
CA MET A 156 -0.16 -11.02 -17.46
C MET A 156 0.40 -9.63 -17.78
N GLY A 157 1.37 -9.14 -16.99
CA GLY A 157 2.03 -7.86 -17.24
C GLY A 157 2.71 -7.80 -18.59
N LEU A 158 3.52 -8.80 -18.93
CA LEU A 158 4.25 -8.86 -20.22
C LEU A 158 3.30 -8.92 -21.42
N VAL A 159 2.21 -9.69 -21.34
CA VAL A 159 1.21 -9.76 -22.41
C VAL A 159 0.54 -8.41 -22.64
N VAL A 160 0.14 -7.70 -21.58
CA VAL A 160 -0.48 -6.38 -21.70
C VAL A 160 0.49 -5.36 -22.30
N ILE A 161 1.75 -5.32 -21.82
CA ILE A 161 2.78 -4.41 -22.35
C ILE A 161 3.07 -4.71 -23.82
N ALA A 162 3.16 -5.98 -24.21
CA ALA A 162 3.38 -6.37 -25.59
C ALA A 162 2.21 -5.98 -26.53
N ALA A 163 0.97 -6.00 -26.01
CA ALA A 163 -0.22 -5.71 -26.80
C ALA A 163 -0.51 -4.20 -26.92
N VAL A 164 -0.30 -3.43 -25.86
CA VAL A 164 -0.78 -2.02 -25.73
C VAL A 164 0.37 -1.03 -25.56
N GLY A 165 1.57 -1.50 -25.24
CA GLY A 165 2.74 -0.67 -24.95
C GLY A 165 2.92 -0.37 -23.45
N SER A 166 4.00 0.38 -23.11
CA SER A 166 4.45 0.64 -21.74
C SER A 166 4.35 2.11 -21.34
N THR A 167 3.18 2.74 -21.56
CA THR A 167 2.97 4.12 -21.08
C THR A 167 2.63 4.14 -19.59
N ILE A 168 2.93 5.25 -18.92
CA ILE A 168 2.66 5.41 -17.48
C ILE A 168 1.20 5.08 -17.09
N PRO A 169 0.16 5.58 -17.79
CA PRO A 169 -1.22 5.22 -17.49
C PRO A 169 -1.50 3.71 -17.63
N ILE A 170 -0.94 3.08 -18.67
CA ILE A 170 -1.09 1.64 -18.87
C ILE A 170 -0.46 0.86 -17.72
N LEU A 171 0.75 1.23 -17.28
CA LEU A 171 1.43 0.62 -16.16
C LEU A 171 0.60 0.74 -14.88
N ILE A 172 0.04 1.91 -14.58
CA ILE A 172 -0.81 2.13 -13.39
C ILE A 172 -2.06 1.25 -13.45
N VAL A 173 -2.79 1.28 -14.56
CA VAL A 173 -4.06 0.55 -14.69
C VAL A 173 -3.83 -0.96 -14.66
N MET A 174 -2.86 -1.44 -15.42
CA MET A 174 -2.50 -2.86 -15.48
C MET A 174 -2.08 -3.39 -14.11
N THR A 175 -1.11 -2.73 -13.48
CA THR A 175 -0.58 -3.17 -12.19
C THR A 175 -1.65 -3.04 -11.10
N GLY A 176 -2.41 -1.95 -11.10
CA GLY A 176 -3.53 -1.76 -10.19
C GLY A 176 -4.58 -2.86 -10.30
N PHE A 177 -4.95 -3.25 -11.53
CA PHE A 177 -5.90 -4.33 -11.75
C PHE A 177 -5.35 -5.70 -11.33
N ILE A 178 -4.11 -6.02 -11.70
CA ILE A 178 -3.44 -7.27 -11.32
C ILE A 178 -3.42 -7.45 -9.80
N TYR A 179 -2.99 -6.43 -9.07
CA TYR A 179 -2.90 -6.49 -7.60
C TYR A 179 -4.25 -6.35 -6.90
N ALA A 180 -5.27 -5.77 -7.55
CA ALA A 180 -6.64 -5.73 -7.03
C ALA A 180 -7.20 -7.13 -6.74
N THR A 181 -6.81 -8.15 -7.50
CA THR A 181 -7.24 -9.54 -7.29
C THR A 181 -6.78 -10.08 -5.93
N SER A 182 -5.56 -9.77 -5.54
CA SER A 182 -5.02 -10.17 -4.23
C SER A 182 -5.64 -9.37 -3.09
N VAL A 183 -5.85 -8.05 -3.27
CA VAL A 183 -6.51 -7.17 -2.29
C VAL A 183 -7.96 -7.60 -2.09
N PHE A 184 -8.66 -7.98 -3.16
CA PHE A 184 -10.02 -8.54 -3.09
C PHE A 184 -10.13 -9.70 -2.09
N ARG A 185 -9.21 -10.67 -2.16
CA ARG A 185 -9.23 -11.83 -1.25
C ARG A 185 -9.05 -11.43 0.20
N VAL A 186 -8.11 -10.52 0.47
CA VAL A 186 -7.86 -10.02 1.83
C VAL A 186 -9.06 -9.25 2.35
N ALA A 187 -9.59 -8.31 1.57
CA ALA A 187 -10.74 -7.51 1.97
C ALA A 187 -12.01 -8.36 2.18
N ARG A 188 -12.23 -9.34 1.30
CA ARG A 188 -13.35 -10.29 1.42
C ARG A 188 -13.24 -11.11 2.71
N SER A 189 -12.08 -11.68 3.00
CA SER A 189 -11.87 -12.47 4.22
C SER A 189 -12.10 -11.63 5.47
N LEU A 190 -11.49 -10.45 5.55
CA LEU A 190 -11.67 -9.53 6.67
C LEU A 190 -13.14 -9.09 6.83
N GLY A 191 -13.81 -8.81 5.72
CA GLY A 191 -15.22 -8.47 5.73
C GLY A 191 -16.10 -9.61 6.25
N GLN A 192 -15.84 -10.83 5.85
CA GLN A 192 -16.57 -12.02 6.33
C GLN A 192 -16.34 -12.26 7.82
N ASP A 193 -15.10 -12.09 8.32
CA ASP A 193 -14.78 -12.24 9.74
C ASP A 193 -15.56 -11.24 10.62
N VAL A 194 -15.72 -10.01 10.13
CA VAL A 194 -16.52 -8.98 10.83
C VAL A 194 -18.02 -9.27 10.74
N MET A 195 -18.51 -9.77 9.61
CA MET A 195 -19.94 -10.04 9.37
C MET A 195 -20.55 -11.06 10.32
N VAL A 196 -19.74 -11.97 10.90
CA VAL A 196 -20.18 -12.98 11.87
C VAL A 196 -20.08 -12.49 13.32
N SER A 197 -19.69 -11.25 13.56
CA SER A 197 -19.53 -10.69 14.91
C SER A 197 -20.87 -10.31 15.54
N ASP A 198 -21.01 -10.49 16.86
CA ASP A 198 -22.23 -10.21 17.62
C ASP A 198 -22.75 -8.78 17.45
N PHE A 199 -21.85 -7.79 17.33
CA PHE A 199 -22.24 -6.39 17.15
C PHE A 199 -22.87 -6.12 15.77
N VAL A 200 -22.48 -6.86 14.73
CA VAL A 200 -23.11 -6.80 13.41
C VAL A 200 -24.48 -7.47 13.45
N GLU A 201 -24.62 -8.59 14.16
CA GLU A 201 -25.92 -9.24 14.36
C GLU A 201 -26.88 -8.32 15.12
N ALA A 202 -26.41 -7.68 16.19
CA ALA A 202 -27.19 -6.68 16.92
C ALA A 202 -27.61 -5.49 16.03
N ALA A 203 -26.76 -5.03 15.10
CA ALA A 203 -27.10 -3.99 14.15
C ALA A 203 -28.20 -4.45 13.17
N LYS A 204 -28.12 -5.69 12.67
CA LYS A 204 -29.17 -6.28 11.82
C LYS A 204 -30.51 -6.38 12.55
N VAL A 205 -30.51 -6.80 13.81
CA VAL A 205 -31.72 -6.87 14.65
C VAL A 205 -32.35 -5.48 14.87
N ARG A 206 -31.54 -4.42 14.95
CA ARG A 206 -32.02 -3.04 15.02
C ARG A 206 -32.61 -2.53 13.69
N GLY A 207 -32.49 -3.31 12.60
CA GLY A 207 -32.99 -2.93 11.28
C GLY A 207 -32.04 -2.02 10.48
N GLU A 208 -30.75 -1.97 10.86
CA GLU A 208 -29.74 -1.18 10.13
C GLU A 208 -29.53 -1.72 8.71
N GLY A 209 -29.43 -0.82 7.74
CA GLY A 209 -29.21 -1.19 6.33
C GLY A 209 -27.76 -1.61 6.05
N LEU A 210 -27.56 -2.33 4.94
CA LEU A 210 -26.22 -2.82 4.52
C LEU A 210 -25.17 -1.71 4.42
N TRP A 211 -25.54 -0.54 3.87
CA TRP A 211 -24.63 0.61 3.77
C TRP A 211 -24.15 1.11 5.14
N TRP A 212 -25.06 1.14 6.11
CA TRP A 212 -24.73 1.50 7.48
C TRP A 212 -23.77 0.49 8.10
N ILE A 213 -24.04 -0.82 7.93
CA ILE A 213 -23.18 -1.90 8.41
C ILE A 213 -21.77 -1.79 7.79
N ILE A 214 -21.67 -1.58 6.48
CA ILE A 214 -20.38 -1.42 5.80
C ILE A 214 -19.60 -0.25 6.39
N THR A 215 -20.21 0.92 6.49
CA THR A 215 -19.49 2.16 6.83
C THR A 215 -19.24 2.34 8.33
N ARG A 216 -20.08 1.78 9.20
CA ARG A 216 -20.01 1.96 10.65
C ARG A 216 -19.43 0.76 11.39
N GLU A 217 -19.62 -0.44 10.86
CA GLU A 217 -19.18 -1.66 11.53
C GLU A 217 -17.99 -2.31 10.80
N ILE A 218 -18.07 -2.50 9.48
CA ILE A 218 -17.02 -3.26 8.76
C ILE A 218 -15.79 -2.40 8.53
N LEU A 219 -15.91 -1.29 7.79
CA LEU A 219 -14.75 -0.48 7.38
C LEU A 219 -13.88 -0.02 8.56
N PRO A 220 -14.42 0.48 9.69
CA PRO A 220 -13.59 0.89 10.82
C PRO A 220 -12.82 -0.27 11.45
N ASN A 221 -13.38 -1.47 11.44
CA ASN A 221 -12.74 -2.65 12.03
C ASN A 221 -11.68 -3.29 11.12
N VAL A 222 -11.81 -3.17 9.79
CA VAL A 222 -10.85 -3.74 8.84
C VAL A 222 -9.78 -2.76 8.38
N VAL A 223 -9.89 -1.46 8.70
CA VAL A 223 -8.95 -0.44 8.22
C VAL A 223 -7.51 -0.67 8.67
N MET A 224 -7.29 -1.13 9.90
CA MET A 224 -5.92 -1.37 10.41
C MET A 224 -5.23 -2.55 9.70
N PRO A 225 -5.84 -3.74 9.58
CA PRO A 225 -5.25 -4.83 8.79
C PRO A 225 -5.10 -4.46 7.30
N LEU A 226 -6.06 -3.73 6.71
CA LEU A 226 -5.93 -3.25 5.33
C LEU A 226 -4.79 -2.24 5.16
N ALA A 227 -4.58 -1.34 6.12
CA ALA A 227 -3.45 -0.40 6.08
C ALA A 227 -2.10 -1.11 6.17
N THR A 228 -2.02 -2.19 6.94
CA THR A 228 -0.80 -3.02 7.01
C THR A 228 -0.57 -3.75 5.69
N ASP A 229 -1.60 -4.36 5.11
CA ASP A 229 -1.51 -5.01 3.80
C ASP A 229 -1.17 -3.99 2.69
N PHE A 230 -1.68 -2.75 2.77
CA PHE A 230 -1.34 -1.67 1.84
C PHE A 230 0.19 -1.44 1.76
N GLY A 231 0.85 -1.34 2.90
CA GLY A 231 2.30 -1.19 2.94
C GLY A 231 3.03 -2.36 2.27
N LEU A 232 2.61 -3.59 2.54
CA LEU A 232 3.19 -4.78 1.91
C LEU A 232 2.95 -4.81 0.40
N ARG A 233 1.74 -4.51 -0.07
CA ARG A 233 1.41 -4.46 -1.50
C ARG A 233 2.17 -3.36 -2.23
N PHE A 234 2.31 -2.20 -1.59
CA PHE A 234 3.08 -1.11 -2.15
C PHE A 234 4.53 -1.52 -2.46
N VAL A 235 5.19 -2.24 -1.54
CA VAL A 235 6.53 -2.79 -1.77
C VAL A 235 6.55 -3.77 -2.95
N TRP A 236 5.60 -4.71 -3.02
CA TRP A 236 5.50 -5.64 -4.13
C TRP A 236 5.26 -4.96 -5.48
N ILE A 237 4.45 -3.90 -5.49
CA ILE A 237 4.18 -3.12 -6.70
C ILE A 237 5.42 -2.35 -7.16
N ILE A 238 6.21 -1.78 -6.24
CA ILE A 238 7.50 -1.15 -6.57
C ILE A 238 8.45 -2.15 -7.25
N LEU A 239 8.48 -3.38 -6.75
CA LEU A 239 9.35 -4.42 -7.31
C LEU A 239 8.85 -4.98 -8.64
N PHE A 240 7.56 -4.82 -8.92
CA PHE A 240 6.92 -5.32 -10.14
C PHE A 240 7.05 -4.36 -11.32
N ILE A 241 7.04 -3.05 -11.07
CA ILE A 241 7.14 -1.98 -12.08
C ILE A 241 8.59 -1.75 -12.50
#